data_ca1b9dda3c00e01a973a82ed0fa0f820
#
_entry.id   ca1b9dda3c00e01a973a82ed0fa0f820
#
_cell.length_a   1.000
_cell.length_b   1.000
_cell.length_c   1.000
_cell.angle_alpha   90.00
_cell.angle_beta   90.00
_cell.angle_gamma   90.00
#
_symmetry.space_group_name_H-M   'P 1'
#
loop_
_entity.id
_entity.type
_entity.pdbx_description
1 polymer ?
#
loop_
_entity_poly.entity_id
_entity_poly.type
_entity_poly.pdbx_seq_one_letter_code
_entity_poly.pdbx_strand_id
1 'polypeptide(L)'
;MELLTNGVGLSVVVFFPLISAFIITLIPKAQEQLIKGFALVSSLITFVLSAVLLFQFDFSSADKLQLGNKISWIKSINANYEIGIDGISLPLLVLSTFITVLAIIYSIEHLPEPKSPKGFLASLLVLETGMNGTFVALDLILFFVFFEIVLLPMYFMIGIWGDKTVRTVSGFKNQIETRLYASIKFFVFTLFGSAFKASSIACCIKKEFCIDLIN
;
A
#
# COMPACT_ATOMS: atom_id res chain seq x y z
N MET A 1 25.23 7.38 5.53
CA MET A 1 24.82 7.35 4.12
C MET A 1 24.79 5.91 3.55
N GLU A 2 25.63 5.00 4.00
CA GLU A 2 25.66 3.59 3.56
C GLU A 2 24.38 2.77 3.88
N LEU A 3 23.62 3.14 4.90
CA LEU A 3 22.36 2.46 5.27
C LEU A 3 21.25 2.61 4.21
N LEU A 4 21.30 3.63 3.39
CA LEU A 4 20.31 3.86 2.32
C LEU A 4 20.69 3.20 1.00
N THR A 5 21.98 2.84 0.82
CA THR A 5 22.49 2.22 -0.42
C THR A 5 22.28 0.69 -0.48
N ASN A 6 21.97 0.04 0.65
CA ASN A 6 21.93 -1.42 0.78
C ASN A 6 20.51 -2.01 0.81
N GLY A 7 19.55 -1.54 0.01
CA GLY A 7 18.18 -2.09 -0.02
C GLY A 7 17.40 -1.98 1.31
N VAL A 8 18.09 -1.70 2.42
CA VAL A 8 17.46 -1.40 3.72
C VAL A 8 16.70 -0.09 3.65
N GLY A 9 17.24 0.92 2.94
CA GLY A 9 16.57 2.20 2.75
C GLY A 9 15.20 2.04 2.06
N LEU A 10 15.15 1.18 1.06
CA LEU A 10 13.90 0.89 0.34
C LEU A 10 12.87 0.20 1.25
N SER A 11 13.30 -0.77 2.07
CA SER A 11 12.44 -1.39 3.08
C SER A 11 11.93 -0.38 4.10
N VAL A 12 12.77 0.58 4.53
CA VAL A 12 12.35 1.63 5.45
C VAL A 12 11.26 2.50 4.82
N VAL A 13 11.41 2.94 3.57
CA VAL A 13 10.37 3.74 2.87
C VAL A 13 9.04 2.99 2.79
N VAL A 14 9.07 1.67 2.58
CA VAL A 14 7.86 0.85 2.49
C VAL A 14 7.19 0.67 3.85
N PHE A 15 7.94 0.32 4.90
CA PHE A 15 7.36 -0.08 6.19
C PHE A 15 7.22 1.07 7.19
N PHE A 16 7.87 2.20 7.00
CA PHE A 16 7.79 3.34 7.91
C PHE A 16 6.35 3.87 8.06
N PRO A 17 5.54 4.03 6.99
CA PRO A 17 4.15 4.44 7.14
C PRO A 17 3.31 3.43 7.93
N LEU A 18 3.59 2.12 7.80
CA LEU A 18 2.89 1.08 8.56
C LEU A 18 3.17 1.19 10.06
N ILE A 19 4.44 1.39 10.42
CA ILE A 19 4.84 1.60 11.82
C ILE A 19 4.16 2.84 12.37
N SER A 20 4.12 3.92 11.60
CA SER A 20 3.47 5.17 11.96
C SER A 20 1.95 5.00 12.11
N ALA A 21 1.30 4.24 11.24
CA ALA A 21 -0.11 3.88 11.36
C ALA A 21 -0.38 3.14 12.68
N PHE A 22 0.49 2.18 13.03
CA PHE A 22 0.39 1.47 14.29
C PHE A 22 0.53 2.39 15.49
N ILE A 23 1.51 3.31 15.48
CA ILE A 23 1.68 4.31 16.55
C ILE A 23 0.43 5.18 16.69
N ILE A 24 -0.17 5.64 15.61
CA ILE A 24 -1.43 6.42 15.64
C ILE A 24 -2.53 5.62 16.33
N THR A 25 -2.61 4.31 16.14
CA THR A 25 -3.63 3.47 16.80
C THR A 25 -3.45 3.39 18.33
N LEU A 26 -2.28 3.68 18.85
CA LEU A 26 -2.00 3.71 20.30
C LEU A 26 -2.31 5.07 20.92
N ILE A 27 -2.32 6.18 20.16
CA ILE A 27 -2.61 7.51 20.66
C ILE A 27 -4.08 7.62 21.10
N PRO A 28 -4.40 8.19 22.28
CA PRO A 28 -5.78 8.39 22.72
C PRO A 28 -6.58 9.30 21.76
N LYS A 29 -7.85 8.98 21.53
CA LYS A 29 -8.73 9.75 20.62
C LYS A 29 -8.90 11.22 21.03
N ALA A 30 -8.69 11.56 22.30
CA ALA A 30 -8.79 12.94 22.80
C ALA A 30 -7.70 13.88 22.22
N GLN A 31 -6.61 13.35 21.71
CA GLN A 31 -5.47 14.12 21.18
C GLN A 31 -5.52 14.23 19.65
N GLU A 32 -6.59 14.77 19.11
CA GLU A 32 -6.79 14.86 17.65
C GLU A 32 -5.71 15.65 16.92
N GLN A 33 -5.25 16.77 17.49
CA GLN A 33 -4.21 17.59 16.90
C GLN A 33 -2.87 16.86 16.82
N LEU A 34 -2.54 16.07 17.84
CA LEU A 34 -1.33 15.28 17.86
C LEU A 34 -1.39 14.16 16.80
N ILE A 35 -2.54 13.51 16.65
CA ILE A 35 -2.77 12.49 15.61
C ILE A 35 -2.58 13.09 14.21
N LYS A 36 -3.19 14.25 13.94
CA LYS A 36 -3.07 14.96 12.66
C LYS A 36 -1.63 15.38 12.37
N GLY A 37 -0.97 16.00 13.36
CA GLY A 37 0.43 16.42 13.23
C GLY A 37 1.38 15.24 13.02
N PHE A 38 1.21 14.16 13.78
CA PHE A 38 2.04 12.96 13.65
C PHE A 38 1.87 12.28 12.28
N ALA A 39 0.64 12.16 11.77
CA ALA A 39 0.37 11.60 10.45
C ALA A 39 1.03 12.43 9.34
N LEU A 40 0.95 13.77 9.42
CA LEU A 40 1.57 14.68 8.45
C LEU A 40 3.10 14.56 8.48
N VAL A 41 3.70 14.62 9.67
CA VAL A 41 5.16 14.49 9.81
C VAL A 41 5.65 13.15 9.30
N SER A 42 4.93 12.06 9.62
CA SER A 42 5.27 10.72 9.16
C SER A 42 5.26 10.61 7.62
N SER A 43 4.18 11.05 6.98
CA SER A 43 4.10 11.01 5.50
C SER A 43 5.12 11.91 4.84
N LEU A 44 5.42 13.08 5.43
CA LEU A 44 6.48 13.95 4.93
C LEU A 44 7.86 13.29 5.01
N ILE A 45 8.16 12.59 6.11
CA ILE A 45 9.40 11.83 6.24
C ILE A 45 9.49 10.75 5.16
N THR A 46 8.40 10.00 4.92
CA THR A 46 8.37 8.98 3.85
C THR A 46 8.62 9.59 2.48
N PHE A 47 8.00 10.73 2.20
CA PHE A 47 8.22 11.46 0.94
C PHE A 47 9.66 11.93 0.79
N VAL A 48 10.25 12.52 1.82
CA VAL A 48 11.65 12.95 1.80
C VAL A 48 12.59 11.77 1.58
N LEU A 49 12.35 10.64 2.27
CA LEU A 49 13.15 9.43 2.08
C LEU A 49 13.03 8.89 0.64
N SER A 50 11.83 8.87 0.06
CA SER A 50 11.65 8.45 -1.33
C SER A 50 12.33 9.41 -2.32
N ALA A 51 12.28 10.72 -2.05
CA ALA A 51 12.97 11.73 -2.86
C ALA A 51 14.51 11.61 -2.76
N VAL A 52 15.04 11.24 -1.59
CA VAL A 52 16.48 10.96 -1.42
C VAL A 52 16.92 9.78 -2.28
N LEU A 53 16.09 8.72 -2.38
CA LEU A 53 16.37 7.59 -3.26
C LEU A 53 16.45 8.03 -4.74
N LEU A 54 15.67 9.02 -5.15
CA LEU A 54 15.72 9.56 -6.51
C LEU A 54 17.10 10.17 -6.85
N PHE A 55 17.75 10.81 -5.87
CA PHE A 55 19.10 11.38 -6.05
C PHE A 55 20.21 10.33 -6.02
N GLN A 56 19.95 9.15 -5.48
CA GLN A 56 20.90 8.04 -5.41
C GLN A 56 20.81 7.11 -6.61
N PHE A 57 19.73 7.21 -7.38
CA PHE A 57 19.47 6.36 -8.53
C PHE A 57 20.34 6.77 -9.73
N ASP A 58 21.01 5.78 -10.33
CA ASP A 58 21.80 6.00 -11.54
C ASP A 58 20.92 5.86 -12.79
N PHE A 59 20.58 7.00 -13.38
CA PHE A 59 19.74 7.04 -14.59
C PHE A 59 20.47 6.57 -15.86
N SER A 60 21.78 6.47 -15.84
CA SER A 60 22.54 5.91 -16.99
C SER A 60 22.36 4.41 -17.13
N SER A 61 21.94 3.73 -16.06
CA SER A 61 21.61 2.30 -16.03
C SER A 61 20.17 2.05 -15.57
N ALA A 62 19.22 2.87 -16.04
CA ALA A 62 17.82 2.84 -15.64
C ALA A 62 17.09 1.51 -15.92
N ASP A 63 17.56 0.74 -16.90
CA ASP A 63 17.04 -0.60 -17.24
C ASP A 63 17.45 -1.69 -16.24
N LYS A 64 18.40 -1.40 -15.34
CA LYS A 64 18.88 -2.34 -14.34
C LYS A 64 18.20 -2.11 -13.02
N LEU A 65 17.90 -3.19 -12.33
CA LEU A 65 17.41 -3.15 -10.96
C LEU A 65 18.51 -2.61 -10.04
N GLN A 66 18.14 -1.59 -9.27
CA GLN A 66 19.04 -0.93 -8.33
C GLN A 66 18.43 -0.94 -6.93
N LEU A 67 19.28 -0.74 -5.92
CA LEU A 67 18.91 -0.67 -4.50
C LEU A 67 18.14 -1.91 -4.03
N GLY A 68 18.33 -3.03 -4.71
CA GLY A 68 17.64 -4.28 -4.45
C GLY A 68 18.11 -4.99 -3.17
N ASN A 69 17.19 -5.70 -2.53
CA ASN A 69 17.46 -6.62 -1.44
C ASN A 69 16.69 -7.91 -1.67
N LYS A 70 17.36 -9.05 -1.45
CA LYS A 70 16.77 -10.38 -1.60
C LYS A 70 17.00 -11.21 -0.34
N ILE A 71 15.93 -11.60 0.32
CA ILE A 71 15.94 -12.45 1.51
C ILE A 71 14.99 -13.61 1.27
N SER A 72 15.47 -14.84 1.44
CA SER A 72 14.61 -16.02 1.34
C SER A 72 13.57 -16.02 2.46
N TRP A 73 12.28 -15.98 2.11
CA TRP A 73 11.17 -15.90 3.06
C TRP A 73 10.53 -17.28 3.27
N ILE A 74 9.93 -17.87 2.23
CA ILE A 74 9.24 -19.18 2.33
C ILE A 74 9.88 -20.13 1.32
N LYS A 75 10.81 -20.97 1.79
CA LYS A 75 11.57 -21.91 0.94
C LYS A 75 10.70 -22.94 0.23
N SER A 76 9.61 -23.38 0.85
CA SER A 76 8.72 -24.42 0.30
C SER A 76 8.02 -24.03 -1.00
N ILE A 77 7.83 -22.74 -1.25
CA ILE A 77 7.18 -22.20 -2.45
C ILE A 77 8.09 -21.23 -3.22
N ASN A 78 9.40 -21.24 -2.91
CA ASN A 78 10.40 -20.34 -3.48
C ASN A 78 10.01 -18.86 -3.45
N ALA A 79 9.24 -18.45 -2.43
CA ALA A 79 8.88 -17.04 -2.22
C ALA A 79 10.00 -16.30 -1.52
N ASN A 80 10.43 -15.19 -2.10
CA ASN A 80 11.49 -14.36 -1.59
C ASN A 80 10.94 -12.97 -1.24
N TYR A 81 11.46 -12.40 -0.15
CA TYR A 81 11.35 -10.97 0.03
C TYR A 81 12.39 -10.34 -0.88
N GLU A 82 11.97 -10.04 -2.09
CA GLU A 82 12.81 -9.45 -3.13
C GLU A 82 12.21 -8.13 -3.55
N ILE A 83 12.91 -7.05 -3.23
CA ILE A 83 12.53 -5.69 -3.55
C ILE A 83 13.63 -5.02 -4.34
N GLY A 84 13.26 -4.08 -5.21
CA GLY A 84 14.19 -3.27 -5.98
C GLY A 84 13.44 -2.22 -6.77
N ILE A 85 14.17 -1.29 -7.32
CA ILE A 85 13.63 -0.21 -8.14
C ILE A 85 14.32 -0.13 -9.49
N ASP A 86 13.54 0.26 -10.47
CA ASP A 86 13.97 0.57 -11.83
C ASP A 86 13.61 2.02 -12.20
N GLY A 87 13.94 2.44 -13.42
CA GLY A 87 13.68 3.79 -13.92
C GLY A 87 12.19 4.14 -14.01
N ILE A 88 11.27 3.18 -13.92
CA ILE A 88 9.81 3.39 -13.96
C ILE A 88 9.22 3.35 -12.55
N SER A 89 9.62 2.39 -11.72
CA SER A 89 9.06 2.21 -10.38
C SER A 89 9.44 3.34 -9.42
N LEU A 90 10.64 3.89 -9.55
CA LEU A 90 11.12 4.98 -8.69
C LEU A 90 10.28 6.26 -8.80
N PRO A 91 10.01 6.83 -10.00
CA PRO A 91 9.11 7.97 -10.14
C PRO A 91 7.69 7.69 -9.62
N LEU A 92 7.18 6.47 -9.81
CA LEU A 92 5.86 6.08 -9.30
C LEU A 92 5.84 6.01 -7.77
N LEU A 93 6.91 5.52 -7.14
CA LEU A 93 7.08 5.50 -5.69
C LEU A 93 7.07 6.92 -5.11
N VAL A 94 7.86 7.84 -5.70
CA VAL A 94 7.92 9.25 -5.27
C VAL A 94 6.58 9.94 -5.48
N LEU A 95 5.91 9.69 -6.61
CA LEU A 95 4.58 10.25 -6.88
C LEU A 95 3.54 9.75 -5.87
N SER A 96 3.56 8.46 -5.54
CA SER A 96 2.67 7.86 -4.54
C SER A 96 2.81 8.51 -3.17
N THR A 97 4.04 8.64 -2.68
CA THR A 97 4.32 9.29 -1.39
C THR A 97 3.94 10.77 -1.39
N PHE A 98 4.18 11.49 -2.49
CA PHE A 98 3.77 12.89 -2.65
C PHE A 98 2.25 13.06 -2.61
N ILE A 99 1.50 12.22 -3.35
CA ILE A 99 0.03 12.25 -3.34
C ILE A 99 -0.52 11.97 -1.94
N THR A 100 0.10 11.05 -1.18
CA THR A 100 -0.31 10.74 0.19
C THR A 100 -0.12 11.94 1.11
N VAL A 101 0.99 12.68 1.00
CA VAL A 101 1.18 13.93 1.76
C VAL A 101 0.07 14.93 1.45
N LEU A 102 -0.26 15.15 0.17
CA LEU A 102 -1.34 16.04 -0.22
C LEU A 102 -2.71 15.58 0.32
N ALA A 103 -2.99 14.29 0.26
CA ALA A 103 -4.23 13.71 0.77
C ALA A 103 -4.35 13.91 2.30
N ILE A 104 -3.27 13.75 3.06
CA ILE A 104 -3.24 13.99 4.48
C ILE A 104 -3.45 15.48 4.80
N ILE A 105 -2.76 16.39 4.10
CA ILE A 105 -2.95 17.85 4.26
C ILE A 105 -4.41 18.23 4.04
N TYR A 106 -4.99 17.78 2.95
CA TYR A 106 -6.40 18.03 2.64
C TYR A 106 -7.34 17.46 3.71
N SER A 107 -7.06 16.27 4.21
CA SER A 107 -7.88 15.59 5.22
C SER A 107 -7.83 16.23 6.60
N ILE A 108 -6.79 17.00 6.93
CA ILE A 108 -6.67 17.71 8.20
C ILE A 108 -7.78 18.76 8.32
N GLU A 109 -8.09 19.47 7.22
CA GLU A 109 -9.12 20.51 7.18
C GLU A 109 -10.51 19.96 6.82
N HIS A 110 -10.55 18.99 5.91
CA HIS A 110 -11.79 18.46 5.32
C HIS A 110 -12.00 16.99 5.67
N LEU A 111 -12.04 16.69 6.99
CA LEU A 111 -12.26 15.32 7.43
C LEU A 111 -13.71 14.90 7.13
N PRO A 112 -13.93 13.81 6.38
CA PRO A 112 -15.28 13.30 6.10
C PRO A 112 -15.94 12.74 7.38
N GLU A 113 -17.27 12.73 7.39
CA GLU A 113 -18.00 12.13 8.51
C GLU A 113 -18.01 10.59 8.45
N PRO A 114 -17.92 9.89 9.61
CA PRO A 114 -17.80 10.42 10.98
C PRO A 114 -16.42 11.08 11.20
N LYS A 115 -16.39 12.24 11.86
CA LYS A 115 -15.17 13.01 12.12
C LYS A 115 -14.24 12.28 13.10
N SER A 116 -13.69 11.17 12.66
CA SER A 116 -12.71 10.39 13.43
C SER A 116 -11.36 10.40 12.69
N PRO A 117 -10.46 11.33 13.01
CA PRO A 117 -9.18 11.48 12.31
C PRO A 117 -8.29 10.25 12.48
N LYS A 118 -8.34 9.61 13.64
CA LYS A 118 -7.50 8.47 13.98
C LYS A 118 -7.62 7.30 12.99
N GLY A 119 -8.84 6.81 12.77
CA GLY A 119 -9.08 5.69 11.86
C GLY A 119 -8.78 6.03 10.42
N PHE A 120 -9.18 7.22 9.98
CA PHE A 120 -8.99 7.68 8.60
C PHE A 120 -7.50 7.85 8.26
N LEU A 121 -6.74 8.57 9.08
CA LEU A 121 -5.32 8.81 8.85
C LEU A 121 -4.49 7.54 8.99
N ALA A 122 -4.82 6.67 9.94
CA ALA A 122 -4.17 5.36 10.03
C ALA A 122 -4.41 4.51 8.77
N SER A 123 -5.65 4.51 8.23
CA SER A 123 -5.98 3.81 6.98
C SER A 123 -5.22 4.38 5.78
N LEU A 124 -5.03 5.71 5.69
CA LEU A 124 -4.23 6.34 4.64
C LEU A 124 -2.76 5.89 4.69
N LEU A 125 -2.15 5.81 5.87
CA LEU A 125 -0.76 5.36 6.01
C LEU A 125 -0.59 3.87 5.71
N VAL A 126 -1.57 3.02 6.06
CA VAL A 126 -1.56 1.61 5.65
C VAL A 126 -1.70 1.48 4.14
N LEU A 127 -2.55 2.30 3.52
CA LEU A 127 -2.71 2.36 2.07
C LEU A 127 -1.39 2.75 1.39
N GLU A 128 -0.70 3.77 1.91
CA GLU A 128 0.62 4.20 1.43
C GLU A 128 1.63 3.05 1.46
N THR A 129 1.68 2.30 2.56
CA THR A 129 2.55 1.11 2.68
C THR A 129 2.26 0.09 1.58
N GLY A 130 1.00 -0.23 1.35
CA GLY A 130 0.60 -1.18 0.31
C GLY A 130 0.98 -0.70 -1.09
N MET A 131 0.72 0.58 -1.42
CA MET A 131 1.09 1.16 -2.71
C MET A 131 2.61 1.17 -2.91
N ASN A 132 3.37 1.65 -1.92
CA ASN A 132 4.81 1.67 -1.99
C ASN A 132 5.39 0.26 -2.16
N GLY A 133 4.86 -0.72 -1.43
CA GLY A 133 5.24 -2.12 -1.54
C GLY A 133 4.96 -2.73 -2.92
N THR A 134 3.84 -2.38 -3.56
CA THR A 134 3.52 -2.88 -4.91
C THR A 134 4.47 -2.35 -5.98
N PHE A 135 4.98 -1.12 -5.82
CA PHE A 135 5.93 -0.53 -6.80
C PHE A 135 7.33 -1.10 -6.70
N VAL A 136 7.72 -1.62 -5.54
CA VAL A 136 9.08 -2.10 -5.31
C VAL A 136 9.21 -3.62 -5.25
N ALA A 137 8.10 -4.36 -5.18
CA ALA A 137 8.11 -5.82 -5.12
C ALA A 137 8.52 -6.43 -6.45
N LEU A 138 9.57 -7.26 -6.43
CA LEU A 138 10.06 -8.01 -7.59
C LEU A 138 9.56 -9.46 -7.58
N ASP A 139 9.28 -10.01 -6.40
CA ASP A 139 8.68 -11.33 -6.26
C ASP A 139 7.16 -11.25 -6.45
N LEU A 140 6.61 -12.17 -7.24
CA LEU A 140 5.18 -12.17 -7.59
C LEU A 140 4.26 -12.40 -6.39
N ILE A 141 4.72 -13.20 -5.41
CA ILE A 141 3.98 -13.46 -4.17
C ILE A 141 4.02 -12.22 -3.28
N LEU A 142 5.18 -11.60 -3.17
CA LEU A 142 5.35 -10.36 -2.41
C LEU A 142 4.49 -9.22 -2.99
N PHE A 143 4.50 -9.07 -4.32
CA PHE A 143 3.62 -8.13 -5.02
C PHE A 143 2.14 -8.39 -4.70
N PHE A 144 1.71 -9.66 -4.75
CA PHE A 144 0.34 -10.04 -4.44
C PHE A 144 -0.04 -9.67 -3.01
N VAL A 145 0.84 -9.93 -2.04
CA VAL A 145 0.60 -9.57 -0.62
C VAL A 145 0.42 -8.06 -0.45
N PHE A 146 1.29 -7.24 -1.03
CA PHE A 146 1.14 -5.78 -0.95
C PHE A 146 -0.12 -5.28 -1.64
N PHE A 147 -0.47 -5.87 -2.78
CA PHE A 147 -1.70 -5.55 -3.50
C PHE A 147 -2.95 -5.85 -2.67
N GLU A 148 -2.98 -6.97 -1.95
CA GLU A 148 -4.09 -7.31 -1.03
C GLU A 148 -4.15 -6.37 0.18
N ILE A 149 -3.00 -5.93 0.70
CA ILE A 149 -2.94 -4.97 1.82
C ILE A 149 -3.63 -3.65 1.46
N VAL A 150 -3.57 -3.20 0.20
CA VAL A 150 -4.25 -1.98 -0.26
C VAL A 150 -5.78 -2.09 -0.18
N LEU A 151 -6.35 -3.28 -0.41
CA LEU A 151 -7.80 -3.47 -0.48
C LEU A 151 -8.51 -3.25 0.85
N LEU A 152 -7.90 -3.66 1.95
CA LEU A 152 -8.48 -3.57 3.29
C LEU A 152 -8.75 -2.11 3.73
N PRO A 153 -7.75 -1.20 3.71
CA PRO A 153 -7.99 0.20 4.02
C PRO A 153 -9.00 0.86 3.07
N MET A 154 -8.94 0.56 1.77
CA MET A 154 -9.89 1.10 0.79
C MET A 154 -11.32 0.69 1.08
N TYR A 155 -11.56 -0.58 1.42
CA TYR A 155 -12.87 -1.07 1.84
C TYR A 155 -13.42 -0.29 3.03
N PHE A 156 -12.61 -0.10 4.09
CA PHE A 156 -13.01 0.65 5.28
C PHE A 156 -13.20 2.14 4.97
N MET A 157 -12.35 2.75 4.17
CA MET A 157 -12.46 4.16 3.80
C MET A 157 -13.76 4.44 3.06
N ILE A 158 -14.11 3.61 2.07
CA ILE A 158 -15.37 3.75 1.33
C ILE A 158 -16.57 3.45 2.23
N GLY A 159 -16.52 2.39 3.05
CA GLY A 159 -17.65 1.96 3.88
C GLY A 159 -17.96 2.89 5.06
N ILE A 160 -16.94 3.49 5.66
CA ILE A 160 -17.10 4.34 6.86
C ILE A 160 -17.24 5.82 6.48
N TRP A 161 -16.35 6.31 5.60
CA TRP A 161 -16.24 7.74 5.26
C TRP A 161 -16.80 8.09 3.88
N GLY A 162 -17.31 7.12 3.12
CA GLY A 162 -17.98 7.36 1.85
C GLY A 162 -19.27 8.18 1.97
N ASP A 163 -19.78 8.64 0.82
CA ASP A 163 -21.00 9.44 0.75
C ASP A 163 -22.23 8.67 1.29
N LYS A 164 -22.98 9.33 2.18
CA LYS A 164 -24.17 8.78 2.86
C LYS A 164 -25.45 8.94 2.04
N THR A 165 -25.38 9.44 0.80
CA THR A 165 -26.58 9.59 -0.04
C THR A 165 -27.29 8.25 -0.21
N VAL A 166 -28.59 8.25 0.08
CA VAL A 166 -29.43 7.07 -0.13
C VAL A 166 -29.94 7.07 -1.55
N ARG A 167 -29.61 6.06 -2.33
CA ARG A 167 -30.13 5.87 -3.69
C ARG A 167 -30.93 4.58 -3.77
N THR A 168 -32.05 4.64 -4.50
CA THR A 168 -32.78 3.44 -4.91
C THR A 168 -31.98 2.74 -6.00
N VAL A 169 -31.40 1.59 -5.68
CA VAL A 169 -30.73 0.76 -6.68
C VAL A 169 -31.78 0.00 -7.48
N SER A 170 -31.75 0.14 -8.80
CA SER A 170 -32.71 -0.53 -9.72
C SER A 170 -32.71 -2.06 -9.44
N GLY A 171 -33.86 -2.58 -9.01
CA GLY A 171 -34.03 -4.00 -8.69
C GLY A 171 -34.10 -4.35 -7.19
N PHE A 172 -33.78 -3.44 -6.28
CA PHE A 172 -33.97 -3.65 -4.84
C PHE A 172 -35.05 -2.70 -4.30
N LYS A 173 -36.05 -3.25 -3.61
CA LYS A 173 -37.13 -2.47 -2.99
C LYS A 173 -36.71 -1.66 -1.76
N ASN A 174 -35.51 -1.93 -1.21
CA ASN A 174 -35.01 -1.28 -0.02
C ASN A 174 -33.98 -0.19 -0.34
N GLN A 175 -34.10 0.93 0.36
CA GLN A 175 -33.09 1.99 0.33
C GLN A 175 -31.82 1.46 0.98
N ILE A 176 -30.74 1.32 0.20
CA ILE A 176 -29.44 0.87 0.70
C ILE A 176 -28.52 2.10 0.78
N GLU A 177 -27.81 2.23 1.88
CA GLU A 177 -26.75 3.27 1.98
C GLU A 177 -25.74 3.04 0.86
N THR A 178 -25.57 4.03 0.00
CA THR A 178 -24.73 3.95 -1.21
C THR A 178 -23.30 3.58 -0.90
N ARG A 179 -22.76 4.07 0.24
CA ARG A 179 -21.39 3.80 0.68
C ARG A 179 -21.15 2.32 1.03
N LEU A 180 -22.10 1.68 1.75
CA LEU A 180 -21.97 0.29 2.15
C LEU A 180 -22.07 -0.63 0.92
N TYR A 181 -23.02 -0.35 0.03
CA TYR A 181 -23.14 -1.07 -1.24
C TYR A 181 -21.87 -0.92 -2.10
N ALA A 182 -21.34 0.30 -2.22
CA ALA A 182 -20.14 0.57 -2.99
C ALA A 182 -18.90 -0.15 -2.41
N SER A 183 -18.73 -0.14 -1.08
CA SER A 183 -17.59 -0.81 -0.42
C SER A 183 -17.64 -2.32 -0.59
N ILE A 184 -18.81 -2.94 -0.40
CA ILE A 184 -18.98 -4.39 -0.60
C ILE A 184 -18.74 -4.75 -2.07
N LYS A 185 -19.34 -3.99 -3.00
CA LYS A 185 -19.16 -4.21 -4.43
C LYS A 185 -17.70 -4.09 -4.84
N PHE A 186 -17.01 -3.02 -4.40
CA PHE A 186 -15.58 -2.84 -4.64
C PHE A 186 -14.78 -4.04 -4.10
N PHE A 187 -15.00 -4.42 -2.85
CA PHE A 187 -14.28 -5.51 -2.21
C PHE A 187 -14.51 -6.85 -2.92
N VAL A 188 -15.76 -7.20 -3.23
CA VAL A 188 -16.07 -8.46 -3.91
C VAL A 188 -15.46 -8.51 -5.31
N PHE A 189 -15.54 -7.44 -6.10
CA PHE A 189 -14.97 -7.41 -7.46
C PHE A 189 -13.45 -7.52 -7.43
N THR A 190 -12.78 -6.79 -6.53
CA THR A 190 -11.33 -6.83 -6.42
C THR A 190 -10.85 -8.16 -5.86
N LEU A 191 -11.51 -8.71 -4.83
CA LEU A 191 -11.20 -10.03 -4.28
C LEU A 191 -11.37 -11.14 -5.33
N PHE A 192 -12.44 -11.08 -6.14
CA PHE A 192 -12.64 -12.04 -7.21
C PHE A 192 -11.54 -11.94 -8.28
N GLY A 193 -11.16 -10.70 -8.67
CA GLY A 193 -10.03 -10.46 -9.58
C GLY A 193 -8.70 -10.94 -9.02
N SER A 194 -8.46 -10.77 -7.72
CA SER A 194 -7.24 -11.23 -7.05
C SER A 194 -7.19 -12.76 -6.90
N ALA A 195 -8.33 -13.43 -6.75
CA ALA A 195 -8.41 -14.89 -6.74
C ALA A 195 -7.90 -15.51 -8.06
N PHE A 196 -8.19 -14.88 -9.20
CA PHE A 196 -7.62 -15.31 -10.49
C PHE A 196 -6.10 -15.12 -10.54
N LYS A 197 -5.58 -14.00 -10.02
CA LYS A 197 -4.13 -13.77 -9.91
C LYS A 197 -3.49 -14.83 -9.03
N ALA A 198 -4.05 -15.12 -7.85
CA ALA A 198 -3.56 -16.15 -6.95
C ALA A 198 -3.54 -17.54 -7.62
N SER A 199 -4.58 -17.88 -8.38
CA SER A 199 -4.65 -19.14 -9.14
C SER A 199 -3.56 -19.22 -10.21
N SER A 200 -3.30 -18.11 -10.93
CA SER A 200 -2.23 -18.03 -11.93
C SER A 200 -0.85 -18.16 -11.28
N ILE A 201 -0.61 -17.51 -10.15
CA ILE A 201 0.63 -17.61 -9.36
C ILE A 201 0.85 -19.07 -8.92
N ALA A 202 -0.17 -19.72 -8.37
CA ALA A 202 -0.09 -21.11 -7.95
C ALA A 202 0.22 -22.05 -9.12
N CYS A 203 -0.33 -21.78 -10.31
CA CYS A 203 -0.02 -22.54 -11.53
C CYS A 203 1.43 -22.36 -11.98
N CYS A 204 1.97 -21.13 -11.91
CA CYS A 204 3.37 -20.87 -12.26
C CYS A 204 4.33 -21.58 -11.30
N ILE A 205 4.09 -21.49 -9.99
CA ILE A 205 4.90 -22.18 -8.98
C ILE A 205 4.90 -23.69 -9.20
N LYS A 206 3.72 -24.26 -9.48
CA LYS A 206 3.61 -25.70 -9.77
C LYS A 206 4.36 -26.11 -11.02
N LYS A 207 4.42 -25.25 -12.04
CA LYS A 207 5.14 -25.51 -13.28
C LYS A 207 6.66 -25.47 -13.08
N GLU A 208 7.20 -24.52 -12.33
CA GLU A 208 8.61 -24.48 -11.94
C GLU A 208 9.00 -25.72 -11.15
N PHE A 209 8.20 -26.09 -10.15
CA PHE A 209 8.41 -27.29 -9.35
C PHE A 209 8.38 -28.58 -10.20
N CYS A 210 7.55 -28.66 -11.24
CA CYS A 210 7.52 -29.80 -12.16
C CYS A 210 8.76 -29.84 -13.05
N ILE A 211 9.32 -28.69 -13.44
CA ILE A 211 10.53 -28.63 -14.27
C ILE A 211 11.77 -29.04 -13.46
N ASP A 212 11.86 -28.60 -12.21
CA ASP A 212 12.97 -28.96 -11.29
C ASP A 212 12.97 -30.45 -10.89
N LEU A 213 11.82 -31.13 -10.99
CA LEU A 213 11.73 -32.57 -10.74
C LEU A 213 12.13 -33.43 -11.95
N ILE A 214 12.22 -32.84 -13.15
CA ILE A 214 12.54 -33.55 -14.41
C ILE A 214 14.02 -33.41 -14.78
N ASN A 215 14.74 -32.44 -14.18
CA ASN A 215 16.17 -32.22 -14.32
C ASN A 215 16.94 -32.84 -13.13
#